data_fa259943b6dfaad53ee11eec500ef9ac
#
_entry.id   fa259943b6dfaad53ee11eec500ef9ac
#
_cell.length_a   1.000
_cell.length_b   1.000
_cell.length_c   1.000
_cell.angle_alpha   90.00
_cell.angle_beta   90.00
_cell.angle_gamma   90.00
#
_symmetry.space_group_name_H-M   'P 1'
#
loop_
_entity.id
_entity.type
_entity.pdbx_description
1 polymer ?
#
loop_
_entity_poly.entity_id
_entity_poly.type
_entity_poly.pdbx_seq_one_letter_code
_entity_poly.pdbx_strand_id
1 'polypeptide(L)'
;MGFQKPPGTQDFLPGSVERWQFVESKARDICRRFNFREIRTPIIEATELFQRGVGEATDIVEKEMYTFTDRGNRSITLRPEGTAGAVRAFVENKLYGEPDLTKLYYIGPMFRYERQQAGRYRQFHQFGVEALGAVDPALDAEVIGLGYMFYKEIGLSGVTVEINSVGTPAVRAAFRGELLGFLNPIRGLLCKDCQARIDRNPLRVLDCKEDQHLFEGAPSILDSLDEESRTHFEGLQRSLTDMDIPFTINSRLVRGLDYYTHTAFEYKAAGIGAIDTVGGGGRYNGLVADIGGPDQ
;
A
#
# COMPACT_ATOMS: atom_id res chain seq x y z
N MET A 1 -15.44 38.35 -6.25
CA MET A 1 -14.88 37.07 -6.69
C MET A 1 -15.70 35.95 -6.07
N GLY A 2 -16.15 34.97 -6.86
CA GLY A 2 -16.87 33.79 -6.33
C GLY A 2 -15.92 32.82 -5.63
N PHE A 3 -16.44 32.06 -4.68
CA PHE A 3 -15.67 30.96 -4.04
C PHE A 3 -15.43 29.82 -5.06
N GLN A 4 -14.25 29.24 -5.01
CA GLN A 4 -13.86 28.08 -5.79
C GLN A 4 -13.36 26.97 -4.87
N LYS A 5 -13.49 25.71 -5.33
CA LYS A 5 -12.94 24.59 -4.61
C LYS A 5 -11.41 24.67 -4.49
N PRO A 6 -10.83 24.19 -3.38
CA PRO A 6 -9.39 24.13 -3.23
C PRO A 6 -8.70 23.33 -4.35
N PRO A 7 -7.48 23.72 -4.75
CA PRO A 7 -6.72 22.95 -5.74
C PRO A 7 -6.52 21.49 -5.31
N GLY A 8 -6.72 20.55 -6.25
CA GLY A 8 -6.60 19.11 -5.97
C GLY A 8 -7.81 18.47 -5.31
N THR A 9 -8.94 19.18 -5.25
CA THR A 9 -10.24 18.63 -4.83
C THR A 9 -11.21 18.60 -5.99
N GLN A 10 -12.25 17.80 -5.88
CA GLN A 10 -13.27 17.64 -6.91
C GLN A 10 -14.66 17.53 -6.29
N ASP A 11 -15.66 18.17 -6.93
CA ASP A 11 -17.06 17.94 -6.65
C ASP A 11 -17.59 16.80 -7.52
N PHE A 12 -18.40 15.93 -6.94
CA PHE A 12 -19.10 14.87 -7.66
C PHE A 12 -20.57 15.26 -7.79
N LEU A 13 -20.93 15.77 -8.98
CA LEU A 13 -22.26 16.27 -9.26
C LEU A 13 -23.19 15.16 -9.76
N PRO A 14 -24.53 15.36 -9.70
CA PRO A 14 -25.48 14.50 -10.40
C PRO A 14 -25.09 14.29 -11.88
N GLY A 15 -25.17 13.05 -12.36
CA GLY A 15 -24.66 12.64 -13.68
C GLY A 15 -23.23 12.07 -13.62
N SER A 16 -22.44 12.37 -12.59
CA SER A 16 -21.11 11.78 -12.37
C SER A 16 -21.03 10.93 -11.09
N VAL A 17 -21.80 11.29 -10.07
CA VAL A 17 -21.80 10.57 -8.78
C VAL A 17 -22.31 9.14 -8.91
N GLU A 18 -23.15 8.84 -9.88
CA GLU A 18 -23.70 7.50 -10.14
C GLU A 18 -22.62 6.50 -10.51
N ARG A 19 -21.52 6.95 -11.14
CA ARG A 19 -20.36 6.10 -11.43
C ARG A 19 -19.62 5.73 -10.12
N TRP A 20 -19.54 6.66 -9.18
CA TRP A 20 -18.99 6.41 -7.84
C TRP A 20 -19.85 5.39 -7.09
N GLN A 21 -21.16 5.60 -7.08
CA GLN A 21 -22.11 4.68 -6.43
C GLN A 21 -22.02 3.28 -7.01
N PHE A 22 -21.86 3.16 -8.35
CA PHE A 22 -21.64 1.88 -9.01
C PHE A 22 -20.36 1.19 -8.50
N VAL A 23 -19.21 1.89 -8.50
CA VAL A 23 -17.94 1.36 -8.04
C VAL A 23 -18.00 0.95 -6.57
N GLU A 24 -18.56 1.82 -5.71
CA GLU A 24 -18.74 1.52 -4.28
C GLU A 24 -19.69 0.34 -4.03
N SER A 25 -20.76 0.22 -4.81
CA SER A 25 -21.67 -0.92 -4.73
C SER A 25 -20.94 -2.23 -5.06
N LYS A 26 -20.10 -2.24 -6.10
CA LYS A 26 -19.28 -3.42 -6.45
C LYS A 26 -18.25 -3.75 -5.37
N ALA A 27 -17.62 -2.72 -4.78
CA ALA A 27 -16.69 -2.93 -3.67
C ALA A 27 -17.37 -3.57 -2.45
N ARG A 28 -18.55 -3.10 -2.06
CA ARG A 28 -19.33 -3.70 -0.96
C ARG A 28 -19.77 -5.13 -1.27
N ASP A 29 -20.18 -5.40 -2.51
CA ASP A 29 -20.62 -6.74 -2.90
C ASP A 29 -19.47 -7.75 -2.90
N ILE A 30 -18.30 -7.39 -3.44
CA ILE A 30 -17.14 -8.29 -3.40
C ILE A 30 -16.68 -8.53 -1.96
N CYS A 31 -16.63 -7.49 -1.10
CA CYS A 31 -16.27 -7.64 0.30
C CYS A 31 -17.20 -8.60 1.04
N ARG A 32 -18.51 -8.53 0.79
CA ARG A 32 -19.49 -9.45 1.37
C ARG A 32 -19.22 -10.90 0.96
N ARG A 33 -18.89 -11.16 -0.31
CA ARG A 33 -18.58 -12.51 -0.81
C ARG A 33 -17.30 -13.10 -0.20
N PHE A 34 -16.32 -12.23 0.11
CA PHE A 34 -15.08 -12.62 0.78
C PHE A 34 -15.13 -12.51 2.31
N ASN A 35 -16.33 -12.26 2.88
CA ASN A 35 -16.57 -12.14 4.32
C ASN A 35 -15.81 -10.99 5.00
N PHE A 36 -15.51 -9.89 4.29
CA PHE A 36 -15.02 -8.65 4.88
C PHE A 36 -16.17 -7.81 5.41
N ARG A 37 -15.99 -7.19 6.59
CA ARG A 37 -16.96 -6.32 7.25
C ARG A 37 -16.54 -4.85 7.15
N GLU A 38 -17.51 -3.96 6.95
CA GLU A 38 -17.23 -2.52 6.84
C GLU A 38 -16.73 -1.96 8.17
N ILE A 39 -15.65 -1.18 8.12
CA ILE A 39 -15.18 -0.32 9.19
C ILE A 39 -15.14 1.12 8.70
N ARG A 40 -15.50 2.09 9.56
CA ARG A 40 -15.38 3.51 9.30
C ARG A 40 -14.55 4.14 10.40
N THR A 41 -13.36 4.60 10.04
CA THR A 41 -12.45 5.30 10.96
C THR A 41 -12.59 6.81 10.80
N PRO A 42 -12.19 7.60 11.80
CA PRO A 42 -12.14 9.06 11.69
C PRO A 42 -11.32 9.52 10.47
N ILE A 43 -11.68 10.69 9.93
CA ILE A 43 -10.91 11.36 8.88
C ILE A 43 -9.67 12.04 9.47
N ILE A 44 -9.74 12.45 10.74
CA ILE A 44 -8.64 13.05 11.48
C ILE A 44 -8.12 12.06 12.53
N GLU A 45 -6.82 11.94 12.61
CA GLU A 45 -6.12 11.05 13.56
C GLU A 45 -4.93 11.81 14.20
N ALA A 46 -4.38 11.26 15.28
CA ALA A 46 -3.12 11.75 15.82
C ALA A 46 -2.01 11.62 14.78
N THR A 47 -1.20 12.66 14.58
CA THR A 47 -0.09 12.66 13.63
C THR A 47 0.87 11.50 13.85
N GLU A 48 1.14 11.18 15.11
CA GLU A 48 2.03 10.10 15.54
C GLU A 48 1.59 8.72 15.02
N LEU A 49 0.28 8.49 14.83
CA LEU A 49 -0.24 7.24 14.25
C LEU A 49 0.37 6.97 12.88
N PHE A 50 0.44 8.00 12.03
CA PHE A 50 0.99 7.86 10.68
C PHE A 50 2.53 7.85 10.68
N GLN A 51 3.17 8.59 11.57
CA GLN A 51 4.63 8.55 11.72
C GLN A 51 5.12 7.15 12.08
N ARG A 52 4.48 6.50 13.04
CA ARG A 52 4.81 5.12 13.44
C ARG A 52 4.34 4.09 12.41
N GLY A 53 3.09 4.20 11.97
CA GLY A 53 2.46 3.18 11.12
C GLY A 53 2.92 3.22 9.67
N VAL A 54 3.18 4.40 9.08
CA VAL A 54 3.56 4.53 7.66
C VAL A 54 5.09 4.53 7.47
N GLY A 55 5.82 5.01 8.47
CA GLY A 55 7.27 5.16 8.47
C GLY A 55 7.71 6.61 8.26
N GLU A 56 8.55 7.11 9.16
CA GLU A 56 9.02 8.51 9.17
C GLU A 56 9.78 8.90 7.89
N ALA A 57 10.47 7.95 7.25
CA ALA A 57 11.28 8.17 6.05
C ALA A 57 10.48 8.07 4.73
N THR A 58 9.16 8.01 4.79
CA THR A 58 8.31 7.95 3.59
C THR A 58 7.97 9.35 3.09
N ASP A 59 7.81 9.51 1.77
CA ASP A 59 7.39 10.79 1.18
C ASP A 59 6.04 11.26 1.75
N ILE A 60 5.15 10.33 2.09
CA ILE A 60 3.85 10.62 2.68
C ILE A 60 4.03 11.37 4.00
N VAL A 61 4.85 10.85 4.91
CA VAL A 61 5.05 11.44 6.24
C VAL A 61 5.90 12.71 6.16
N GLU A 62 6.95 12.73 5.32
CA GLU A 62 7.84 13.87 5.23
C GLU A 62 7.22 15.11 4.53
N LYS A 63 6.35 14.90 3.51
CA LYS A 63 5.98 15.98 2.58
C LYS A 63 4.49 16.08 2.26
N GLU A 64 3.71 15.01 2.46
CA GLU A 64 2.37 14.93 1.87
C GLU A 64 1.24 14.99 2.88
N MET A 65 1.50 14.90 4.19
CA MET A 65 0.46 14.97 5.20
C MET A 65 -0.10 16.39 5.38
N TYR A 66 -1.43 16.48 5.54
CA TYR A 66 -2.10 17.68 6.02
C TYR A 66 -2.18 17.65 7.54
N THR A 67 -1.19 18.25 8.18
CA THR A 67 -1.04 18.27 9.64
C THR A 67 -1.32 19.66 10.20
N PHE A 68 -2.01 19.74 11.32
CA PHE A 68 -2.33 20.97 12.01
C PHE A 68 -2.48 20.74 13.53
N THR A 69 -2.38 21.81 14.29
CA THR A 69 -2.58 21.78 15.74
C THR A 69 -4.03 22.15 16.06
N ASP A 70 -4.71 21.32 16.85
CA ASP A 70 -6.07 21.61 17.30
C ASP A 70 -6.08 22.62 18.47
N ARG A 71 -7.26 23.03 18.91
CA ARG A 71 -7.42 23.96 20.05
C ARG A 71 -6.91 23.38 21.37
N GLY A 72 -6.77 22.08 21.48
CA GLY A 72 -6.20 21.39 22.63
C GLY A 72 -4.67 21.22 22.55
N ASN A 73 -4.03 21.88 21.59
CA ASN A 73 -2.58 21.81 21.33
C ASN A 73 -2.08 20.39 20.96
N ARG A 74 -2.95 19.59 20.32
CA ARG A 74 -2.60 18.25 19.83
C ARG A 74 -2.29 18.33 18.34
N SER A 75 -1.22 17.62 17.91
CA SER A 75 -0.92 17.46 16.49
C SER A 75 -1.85 16.43 15.88
N ILE A 76 -2.65 16.83 14.93
CA ILE A 76 -3.61 15.99 14.21
C ILE A 76 -3.40 16.10 12.70
N THR A 77 -3.75 15.05 11.98
CA THR A 77 -3.51 14.90 10.55
C THR A 77 -4.76 14.39 9.86
N LEU A 78 -5.08 14.93 8.68
CA LEU A 78 -6.05 14.31 7.78
C LEU A 78 -5.44 13.01 7.25
N ARG A 79 -6.15 11.89 7.40
CA ARG A 79 -5.64 10.56 7.03
C ARG A 79 -5.12 10.50 5.59
N PRO A 80 -3.83 10.15 5.38
CA PRO A 80 -3.26 10.02 4.04
C PRO A 80 -3.50 8.64 3.41
N GLU A 81 -3.95 7.67 4.24
CA GLU A 81 -4.27 6.29 3.87
C GLU A 81 -5.20 5.67 4.93
N GLY A 82 -5.71 4.46 4.73
CA GLY A 82 -6.72 3.87 5.60
C GLY A 82 -6.20 2.79 6.55
N THR A 83 -5.07 2.15 6.24
CA THR A 83 -4.55 0.99 6.97
C THR A 83 -4.22 1.32 8.42
N ALA A 84 -3.45 2.39 8.69
CA ALA A 84 -3.08 2.77 10.05
C ALA A 84 -4.30 3.04 10.92
N GLY A 85 -5.31 3.74 10.37
CA GLY A 85 -6.57 4.01 11.08
C GLY A 85 -7.37 2.73 11.37
N ALA A 86 -7.40 1.77 10.43
CA ALA A 86 -8.06 0.49 10.61
C ALA A 86 -7.35 -0.37 11.67
N VAL A 87 -6.02 -0.45 11.61
CA VAL A 87 -5.21 -1.19 12.61
C VAL A 87 -5.30 -0.53 13.99
N ARG A 88 -5.28 0.81 14.10
CA ARG A 88 -5.52 1.51 15.37
C ARG A 88 -6.89 1.14 15.94
N ALA A 89 -7.94 1.14 15.13
CA ALA A 89 -9.26 0.77 15.59
C ALA A 89 -9.34 -0.71 16.01
N PHE A 90 -8.65 -1.61 15.31
CA PHE A 90 -8.51 -3.01 15.69
C PHE A 90 -7.85 -3.16 17.07
N VAL A 91 -6.76 -2.44 17.32
CA VAL A 91 -6.04 -2.47 18.60
C VAL A 91 -6.86 -1.84 19.73
N GLU A 92 -7.39 -0.63 19.53
CA GLU A 92 -8.14 0.12 20.54
C GLU A 92 -9.40 -0.63 21.01
N ASN A 93 -10.09 -1.29 20.09
CA ASN A 93 -11.30 -2.05 20.41
C ASN A 93 -11.02 -3.53 20.71
N LYS A 94 -9.75 -3.94 20.82
CA LYS A 94 -9.31 -5.30 21.16
C LYS A 94 -9.93 -6.38 20.26
N LEU A 95 -10.08 -6.10 18.96
CA LEU A 95 -10.64 -7.05 18.00
C LEU A 95 -9.77 -8.31 17.83
N TYR A 96 -8.51 -8.26 18.26
CA TYR A 96 -7.60 -9.39 18.37
C TYR A 96 -7.98 -10.40 19.49
N GLY A 97 -8.94 -10.07 20.33
CA GLY A 97 -9.50 -11.00 21.34
C GLY A 97 -10.51 -11.98 20.79
N GLU A 98 -10.98 -11.78 19.58
CA GLU A 98 -11.83 -12.74 18.86
C GLU A 98 -10.93 -13.91 18.37
N PRO A 99 -11.42 -15.17 18.43
CA PRO A 99 -10.59 -16.34 18.14
C PRO A 99 -10.19 -16.48 16.67
N ASP A 100 -10.74 -15.66 15.78
CA ASP A 100 -10.68 -15.86 14.35
C ASP A 100 -10.06 -14.67 13.60
N LEU A 101 -9.73 -14.92 12.34
CA LEU A 101 -9.28 -13.97 11.36
C LEU A 101 -10.23 -12.77 11.25
N THR A 102 -9.73 -11.58 11.53
CA THR A 102 -10.48 -10.34 11.36
C THR A 102 -10.29 -9.79 9.95
N LYS A 103 -11.40 -9.66 9.21
CA LYS A 103 -11.44 -9.13 7.84
C LYS A 103 -12.26 -7.85 7.81
N LEU A 104 -11.61 -6.72 7.52
CA LEU A 104 -12.22 -5.39 7.50
C LEU A 104 -12.06 -4.75 6.11
N TYR A 105 -13.04 -3.94 5.70
CA TYR A 105 -12.88 -3.06 4.55
C TYR A 105 -13.37 -1.65 4.85
N TYR A 106 -12.84 -0.69 4.15
CA TYR A 106 -13.27 0.70 4.23
C TYR A 106 -13.36 1.33 2.84
N ILE A 107 -14.25 2.31 2.71
CA ILE A 107 -14.37 3.18 1.54
C ILE A 107 -14.47 4.62 2.05
N GLY A 108 -13.60 5.51 1.58
CA GLY A 108 -13.68 6.89 2.01
C GLY A 108 -12.57 7.79 1.47
N PRO A 109 -12.67 9.11 1.78
CA PRO A 109 -11.71 10.09 1.35
C PRO A 109 -10.39 9.97 2.12
N MET A 110 -9.29 10.16 1.39
CA MET A 110 -7.92 10.30 1.89
C MET A 110 -7.32 11.61 1.38
N PHE A 111 -6.25 12.08 2.04
CA PHE A 111 -5.70 13.41 1.80
C PHE A 111 -4.19 13.37 1.72
N ARG A 112 -3.62 13.78 0.56
CA ARG A 112 -2.17 13.91 0.36
C ARG A 112 -1.85 15.20 -0.37
N TYR A 113 -0.86 15.94 0.10
CA TYR A 113 -0.38 17.14 -0.55
C TYR A 113 0.54 16.79 -1.73
N GLU A 114 0.02 16.03 -2.68
CA GLU A 114 0.75 15.65 -3.88
C GLU A 114 0.72 16.76 -4.95
N ARG A 115 1.73 16.70 -5.85
CA ARG A 115 1.70 17.50 -7.07
C ARG A 115 0.56 17.01 -7.96
N GLN A 116 -0.34 17.93 -8.31
CA GLN A 116 -1.49 17.63 -9.15
C GLN A 116 -1.07 17.12 -10.53
N GLN A 117 -1.66 16.02 -10.94
CA GLN A 117 -1.60 15.50 -12.30
C GLN A 117 -2.85 14.66 -12.58
N ALA A 118 -3.06 14.25 -13.83
CA ALA A 118 -4.20 13.42 -14.20
C ALA A 118 -4.21 12.13 -13.34
N GLY A 119 -5.34 11.91 -12.64
CA GLY A 119 -5.50 10.76 -11.72
C GLY A 119 -4.91 10.93 -10.32
N ARG A 120 -4.23 12.05 -10.00
CA ARG A 120 -3.73 12.34 -8.65
C ARG A 120 -4.34 13.61 -8.10
N TYR A 121 -5.16 13.44 -7.07
CA TYR A 121 -5.85 14.50 -6.35
C TYR A 121 -5.31 14.62 -4.93
N ARG A 122 -5.46 15.79 -4.32
CA ARG A 122 -5.12 16.03 -2.91
C ARG A 122 -6.16 15.46 -1.96
N GLN A 123 -7.41 15.44 -2.40
CA GLN A 123 -8.46 14.62 -1.80
C GLN A 123 -8.84 13.55 -2.82
N PHE A 124 -8.68 12.30 -2.46
CA PHE A 124 -9.01 11.14 -3.27
C PHE A 124 -9.75 10.09 -2.44
N HIS A 125 -10.33 9.09 -3.07
CA HIS A 125 -11.00 8.02 -2.35
C HIS A 125 -10.18 6.75 -2.44
N GLN A 126 -10.15 6.02 -1.33
CA GLN A 126 -9.63 4.66 -1.28
C GLN A 126 -10.76 3.69 -0.94
N PHE A 127 -10.74 2.56 -1.64
CA PHE A 127 -11.30 1.31 -1.20
C PHE A 127 -10.12 0.45 -0.73
N GLY A 128 -10.13 0.00 0.53
CA GLY A 128 -9.09 -0.84 1.11
C GLY A 128 -9.68 -1.99 1.90
N VAL A 129 -8.92 -3.07 2.00
CA VAL A 129 -9.24 -4.25 2.80
C VAL A 129 -8.04 -4.61 3.68
N GLU A 130 -8.33 -5.02 4.91
CA GLU A 130 -7.34 -5.43 5.90
C GLU A 130 -7.72 -6.81 6.44
N ALA A 131 -6.78 -7.76 6.42
CA ALA A 131 -6.96 -9.11 6.95
C ALA A 131 -5.91 -9.34 8.03
N LEU A 132 -6.36 -9.55 9.27
CA LEU A 132 -5.53 -9.55 10.48
C LEU A 132 -5.75 -10.87 11.24
N GLY A 133 -4.65 -11.49 11.72
CA GLY A 133 -4.70 -12.68 12.58
C GLY A 133 -4.29 -13.99 11.91
N ALA A 134 -3.69 -13.99 10.71
CA ALA A 134 -3.16 -15.20 10.09
C ALA A 134 -1.86 -14.95 9.33
N VAL A 135 -0.97 -15.93 9.37
CA VAL A 135 0.35 -15.90 8.70
C VAL A 135 0.37 -16.65 7.37
N ASP A 136 -0.68 -17.40 7.05
CA ASP A 136 -0.74 -18.24 5.85
C ASP A 136 -0.69 -17.41 4.56
N PRO A 137 0.16 -17.73 3.57
CA PRO A 137 0.22 -17.03 2.29
C PRO A 137 -1.07 -17.13 1.45
N ALA A 138 -1.93 -18.10 1.72
CA ALA A 138 -3.24 -18.19 1.08
C ALA A 138 -4.12 -16.97 1.40
N LEU A 139 -3.93 -16.33 2.56
CA LEU A 139 -4.63 -15.09 2.89
C LEU A 139 -4.18 -13.93 2.00
N ASP A 140 -2.89 -13.85 1.69
CA ASP A 140 -2.38 -12.84 0.74
C ASP A 140 -2.98 -13.05 -0.64
N ALA A 141 -3.07 -14.32 -1.08
CA ALA A 141 -3.70 -14.67 -2.35
C ALA A 141 -5.20 -14.33 -2.35
N GLU A 142 -5.91 -14.54 -1.25
CA GLU A 142 -7.31 -14.16 -1.10
C GLU A 142 -7.50 -12.64 -1.25
N VAL A 143 -6.68 -11.83 -0.58
CA VAL A 143 -6.70 -10.35 -0.70
C VAL A 143 -6.41 -9.91 -2.13
N ILE A 144 -5.40 -10.50 -2.76
CA ILE A 144 -5.06 -10.24 -4.17
C ILE A 144 -6.23 -10.66 -5.08
N GLY A 145 -6.83 -11.83 -4.83
CA GLY A 145 -7.97 -12.32 -5.58
C GLY A 145 -9.20 -11.43 -5.48
N LEU A 146 -9.50 -10.93 -4.29
CA LEU A 146 -10.57 -9.96 -4.07
C LEU A 146 -10.38 -8.72 -4.95
N GLY A 147 -9.19 -8.10 -4.92
CA GLY A 147 -8.90 -6.91 -5.72
C GLY A 147 -8.95 -7.21 -7.23
N TYR A 148 -8.39 -8.33 -7.68
CA TYR A 148 -8.43 -8.75 -9.08
C TYR A 148 -9.88 -8.92 -9.58
N MET A 149 -10.72 -9.61 -8.81
CA MET A 149 -12.15 -9.78 -9.14
C MET A 149 -12.90 -8.45 -9.11
N PHE A 150 -12.62 -7.56 -8.14
CA PHE A 150 -13.20 -6.23 -8.08
C PHE A 150 -12.94 -5.44 -9.37
N TYR A 151 -11.69 -5.39 -9.83
CA TYR A 151 -11.34 -4.68 -11.06
C TYR A 151 -12.04 -5.25 -12.30
N LYS A 152 -12.18 -6.57 -12.37
CA LYS A 152 -12.96 -7.23 -13.45
C LYS A 152 -14.43 -6.82 -13.42
N GLU A 153 -15.04 -6.77 -12.22
CA GLU A 153 -16.46 -6.46 -12.07
C GLU A 153 -16.83 -4.99 -12.32
N ILE A 154 -15.88 -4.07 -12.13
CA ILE A 154 -16.07 -2.68 -12.53
C ILE A 154 -15.77 -2.43 -14.02
N GLY A 155 -15.41 -3.48 -14.77
CA GLY A 155 -15.22 -3.44 -16.21
C GLY A 155 -13.80 -3.08 -16.67
N LEU A 156 -12.79 -3.15 -15.80
CA LEU A 156 -11.40 -3.00 -16.21
C LEU A 156 -10.92 -4.28 -16.92
N SER A 157 -10.49 -4.12 -18.16
CA SER A 157 -9.90 -5.21 -18.95
C SER A 157 -8.37 -5.19 -18.84
N GLY A 158 -7.74 -6.36 -19.06
CA GLY A 158 -6.27 -6.47 -19.09
C GLY A 158 -5.59 -6.19 -17.75
N VAL A 159 -6.28 -6.41 -16.63
CA VAL A 159 -5.69 -6.30 -15.30
C VAL A 159 -4.73 -7.47 -15.09
N THR A 160 -3.50 -7.16 -14.73
CA THR A 160 -2.47 -8.13 -14.31
C THR A 160 -2.00 -7.82 -12.90
N VAL A 161 -1.45 -8.81 -12.22
CA VAL A 161 -0.90 -8.66 -10.87
C VAL A 161 0.61 -8.79 -10.93
N GLU A 162 1.32 -7.79 -10.45
CA GLU A 162 2.75 -7.92 -10.16
C GLU A 162 2.93 -8.27 -8.69
N ILE A 163 3.76 -9.26 -8.40
CA ILE A 163 4.07 -9.69 -7.03
C ILE A 163 5.57 -9.69 -6.79
N ASN A 164 5.95 -9.44 -5.53
CA ASN A 164 7.32 -9.57 -5.04
C ASN A 164 7.30 -10.04 -3.58
N SER A 165 8.44 -10.51 -3.10
CA SER A 165 8.70 -10.64 -1.68
C SER A 165 9.72 -9.59 -1.25
N VAL A 166 9.40 -8.81 -0.22
CA VAL A 166 10.33 -7.89 0.43
C VAL A 166 11.00 -8.53 1.67
N GLY A 167 10.74 -9.80 1.92
CA GLY A 167 11.29 -10.58 3.02
C GLY A 167 10.92 -10.04 4.40
N THR A 168 11.57 -10.60 5.41
CA THR A 168 11.52 -10.11 6.80
C THR A 168 12.43 -8.89 6.99
N PRO A 169 12.32 -8.14 8.11
CA PRO A 169 13.28 -7.09 8.45
C PRO A 169 14.75 -7.61 8.47
N ALA A 170 14.98 -8.85 8.89
CA ALA A 170 16.29 -9.46 8.89
C ALA A 170 16.85 -9.70 7.48
N VAL A 171 16.02 -10.23 6.57
CA VAL A 171 16.34 -10.39 5.14
C VAL A 171 16.69 -9.04 4.52
N ARG A 172 15.86 -8.00 4.76
CA ARG A 172 16.13 -6.66 4.23
C ARG A 172 17.44 -6.06 4.77
N ALA A 173 17.74 -6.28 6.06
CA ALA A 173 18.99 -5.81 6.65
C ALA A 173 20.22 -6.47 6.01
N ALA A 174 20.16 -7.77 5.75
CA ALA A 174 21.21 -8.51 5.05
C ALA A 174 21.37 -8.04 3.59
N PHE A 175 20.27 -7.96 2.86
CA PHE A 175 20.24 -7.52 1.45
C PHE A 175 20.69 -6.08 1.27
N ARG A 176 20.49 -5.22 2.27
CA ARG A 176 20.89 -3.80 2.21
C ARG A 176 22.37 -3.62 1.86
N GLY A 177 23.25 -4.45 2.40
CA GLY A 177 24.69 -4.37 2.14
C GLY A 177 25.03 -4.66 0.68
N GLU A 178 24.42 -5.69 0.12
CA GLU A 178 24.59 -6.08 -1.28
C GLU A 178 24.06 -4.99 -2.23
N LEU A 179 22.86 -4.49 -1.96
CA LEU A 179 22.25 -3.42 -2.75
C LEU A 179 23.07 -2.13 -2.71
N LEU A 180 23.58 -1.72 -1.54
CA LEU A 180 24.46 -0.55 -1.44
C LEU A 180 25.78 -0.76 -2.18
N GLY A 181 26.31 -1.98 -2.20
CA GLY A 181 27.47 -2.33 -3.01
C GLY A 181 27.25 -2.07 -4.51
N PHE A 182 26.06 -2.33 -5.00
CA PHE A 182 25.64 -2.03 -6.39
C PHE A 182 25.36 -0.53 -6.61
N LEU A 183 24.64 0.13 -5.71
CA LEU A 183 24.17 1.51 -5.90
C LEU A 183 25.27 2.56 -5.69
N ASN A 184 26.21 2.37 -4.74
CA ASN A 184 27.22 3.37 -4.42
C ASN A 184 28.14 3.72 -5.60
N PRO A 185 28.62 2.79 -6.42
CA PRO A 185 29.43 3.10 -7.61
C PRO A 185 28.72 4.00 -8.63
N ILE A 186 27.38 3.88 -8.74
CA ILE A 186 26.57 4.64 -9.69
C ILE A 186 25.84 5.83 -9.05
N ARG A 187 26.09 6.12 -7.76
CA ARG A 187 25.38 7.16 -7.00
C ARG A 187 25.36 8.52 -7.71
N GLY A 188 26.46 8.91 -8.32
CA GLY A 188 26.59 10.19 -9.04
C GLY A 188 25.75 10.28 -10.33
N LEU A 189 25.27 9.16 -10.85
CA LEU A 189 24.42 9.08 -12.03
C LEU A 189 22.92 9.08 -11.69
N LEU A 190 22.57 8.79 -10.43
CA LEU A 190 21.18 8.72 -9.97
C LEU A 190 20.54 10.12 -9.93
N CYS A 191 19.22 10.17 -10.07
CA CYS A 191 18.46 11.40 -9.88
C CYS A 191 18.59 11.90 -8.42
N LYS A 192 18.27 13.16 -8.19
CA LYS A 192 18.44 13.80 -6.86
C LYS A 192 17.65 13.09 -5.75
N ASP A 193 16.46 12.62 -6.07
CA ASP A 193 15.61 11.90 -5.12
C ASP A 193 16.22 10.55 -4.75
N CYS A 194 16.76 9.79 -5.70
CA CYS A 194 17.46 8.54 -5.44
C CYS A 194 18.74 8.75 -4.65
N GLN A 195 19.53 9.79 -4.96
CA GLN A 195 20.71 10.16 -4.17
C GLN A 195 20.39 10.46 -2.71
N ALA A 196 19.24 11.08 -2.43
CA ALA A 196 18.79 11.36 -1.07
C ALA A 196 18.25 10.09 -0.35
N ARG A 197 17.64 9.16 -1.11
CA ARG A 197 17.03 7.93 -0.58
C ARG A 197 18.03 6.82 -0.30
N ILE A 198 19.15 6.76 -1.03
CA ILE A 198 20.10 5.64 -0.99
C ILE A 198 20.59 5.29 0.42
N ASP A 199 20.80 6.28 1.28
CA ASP A 199 21.29 6.07 2.64
C ASP A 199 20.17 5.66 3.61
N ARG A 200 18.93 6.07 3.36
CA ARG A 200 17.77 5.87 4.24
C ARG A 200 17.02 4.58 3.88
N ASN A 201 16.62 4.46 2.63
CA ASN A 201 15.86 3.32 2.12
C ASN A 201 16.30 2.96 0.70
N PRO A 202 17.43 2.23 0.55
CA PRO A 202 17.98 1.89 -0.76
C PRO A 202 17.06 1.02 -1.62
N LEU A 203 16.19 0.20 -1.01
CA LEU A 203 15.20 -0.60 -1.75
C LEU A 203 14.29 0.29 -2.62
N ARG A 204 13.89 1.46 -2.11
CA ARG A 204 13.04 2.40 -2.86
C ARG A 204 13.74 3.06 -4.05
N VAL A 205 15.05 2.97 -4.13
CA VAL A 205 15.79 3.43 -5.31
C VAL A 205 15.46 2.57 -6.52
N LEU A 206 15.26 1.24 -6.33
CA LEU A 206 14.94 0.31 -7.41
C LEU A 206 13.57 0.58 -8.07
N ASP A 207 12.66 1.26 -7.38
CA ASP A 207 11.33 1.65 -7.89
C ASP A 207 11.36 2.96 -8.72
N CYS A 208 12.51 3.59 -8.87
CA CYS A 208 12.63 4.86 -9.58
C CYS A 208 12.49 4.68 -11.09
N LYS A 209 11.46 5.29 -11.67
CA LYS A 209 11.21 5.22 -13.13
C LYS A 209 12.26 6.00 -13.93
N GLU A 210 12.82 7.09 -13.38
CA GLU A 210 13.84 7.91 -14.05
C GLU A 210 15.16 7.15 -14.18
N ASP A 211 15.58 6.48 -13.10
CA ASP A 211 16.86 5.79 -13.01
C ASP A 211 16.80 4.31 -13.45
N GLN A 212 15.62 3.81 -13.86
CA GLN A 212 15.38 2.39 -14.16
C GLN A 212 16.41 1.79 -15.12
N HIS A 213 16.89 2.59 -16.07
CA HIS A 213 17.90 2.18 -17.05
C HIS A 213 19.29 1.89 -16.45
N LEU A 214 19.57 2.38 -15.22
CA LEU A 214 20.82 2.16 -14.50
C LEU A 214 20.80 0.88 -13.66
N PHE A 215 19.67 0.20 -13.54
CA PHE A 215 19.49 -0.95 -12.65
C PHE A 215 19.60 -2.29 -13.37
N GLU A 216 20.17 -2.32 -14.58
CA GLU A 216 20.54 -3.57 -15.22
C GLU A 216 21.63 -4.28 -14.39
N GLY A 217 21.38 -5.55 -14.03
CA GLY A 217 22.28 -6.30 -13.14
C GLY A 217 22.16 -5.97 -11.65
N ALA A 218 21.18 -5.15 -11.23
CA ALA A 218 20.93 -4.95 -9.80
C ALA A 218 20.59 -6.27 -9.10
N PRO A 219 21.09 -6.49 -7.87
CA PRO A 219 20.77 -7.69 -7.12
C PRO A 219 19.27 -7.77 -6.83
N SER A 220 18.77 -9.01 -6.73
CA SER A 220 17.37 -9.30 -6.43
C SER A 220 17.23 -9.72 -4.97
N ILE A 221 16.29 -9.11 -4.23
CA ILE A 221 15.97 -9.53 -2.86
C ILE A 221 15.48 -11.00 -2.83
N LEU A 222 14.90 -11.48 -3.93
CA LEU A 222 14.42 -12.87 -4.04
C LEU A 222 15.56 -13.90 -3.93
N ASP A 223 16.79 -13.54 -4.32
CA ASP A 223 17.96 -14.40 -4.20
C ASP A 223 18.47 -14.46 -2.75
N SER A 224 18.11 -13.48 -1.92
CA SER A 224 18.54 -13.32 -0.53
C SER A 224 17.47 -13.76 0.49
N LEU A 225 16.33 -14.32 0.03
CA LEU A 225 15.28 -14.78 0.93
C LEU A 225 15.75 -15.95 1.82
N ASP A 226 15.43 -15.86 3.10
CA ASP A 226 15.52 -17.01 4.01
C ASP A 226 14.47 -18.08 3.66
N GLU A 227 14.58 -19.23 4.29
CA GLU A 227 13.70 -20.39 4.01
C GLU A 227 12.22 -20.06 4.30
N GLU A 228 11.96 -19.33 5.38
CA GLU A 228 10.60 -18.91 5.74
C GLU A 228 10.00 -18.00 4.66
N SER A 229 10.70 -16.92 4.29
CA SER A 229 10.25 -15.99 3.27
C SER A 229 10.10 -16.65 1.90
N ARG A 230 11.00 -17.58 1.55
CA ARG A 230 10.92 -18.35 0.31
C ARG A 230 9.68 -19.25 0.30
N THR A 231 9.48 -20.02 1.34
CA THR A 231 8.30 -20.91 1.50
C THR A 231 6.99 -20.12 1.41
N HIS A 232 6.95 -18.95 2.08
CA HIS A 232 5.79 -18.07 2.03
C HIS A 232 5.54 -17.57 0.60
N PHE A 233 6.56 -17.10 -0.11
CA PHE A 233 6.42 -16.56 -1.47
C PHE A 233 6.03 -17.64 -2.49
N GLU A 234 6.56 -18.84 -2.35
CA GLU A 234 6.15 -20.00 -3.17
C GLU A 234 4.72 -20.43 -2.88
N GLY A 235 4.29 -20.36 -1.60
CA GLY A 235 2.91 -20.60 -1.18
C GLY A 235 1.94 -19.62 -1.83
N LEU A 236 2.29 -18.33 -1.83
CA LEU A 236 1.52 -17.30 -2.53
C LEU A 236 1.36 -17.60 -4.02
N GLN A 237 2.47 -17.93 -4.71
CA GLN A 237 2.45 -18.23 -6.15
C GLN A 237 1.56 -19.44 -6.46
N ARG A 238 1.64 -20.52 -5.65
CA ARG A 238 0.77 -21.68 -5.79
C ARG A 238 -0.70 -21.30 -5.63
N SER A 239 -1.04 -20.56 -4.57
CA SER A 239 -2.42 -20.14 -4.29
C SER A 239 -2.99 -19.26 -5.41
N LEU A 240 -2.20 -18.32 -5.96
CA LEU A 240 -2.65 -17.50 -7.09
C LEU A 240 -2.85 -18.33 -8.36
N THR A 241 -2.00 -19.34 -8.60
CA THR A 241 -2.13 -20.27 -9.71
C THR A 241 -3.41 -21.10 -9.58
N ASP A 242 -3.67 -21.64 -8.39
CA ASP A 242 -4.87 -22.45 -8.10
C ASP A 242 -6.17 -21.63 -8.22
N MET A 243 -6.08 -20.32 -8.05
CA MET A 243 -7.20 -19.37 -8.23
C MET A 243 -7.33 -18.86 -9.68
N ASP A 244 -6.53 -19.32 -10.63
CA ASP A 244 -6.47 -18.81 -12.01
C ASP A 244 -6.25 -17.28 -12.10
N ILE A 245 -5.47 -16.72 -11.17
CA ILE A 245 -5.12 -15.29 -11.18
C ILE A 245 -3.80 -15.11 -11.92
N PRO A 246 -3.79 -14.39 -13.06
CA PRO A 246 -2.55 -14.12 -13.79
C PRO A 246 -1.66 -13.16 -13.01
N PHE A 247 -0.41 -13.55 -12.80
CA PHE A 247 0.58 -12.71 -12.14
C PHE A 247 1.94 -12.76 -12.83
N THR A 248 2.75 -11.76 -12.55
CA THR A 248 4.17 -11.71 -12.91
C THR A 248 5.01 -11.41 -11.67
N ILE A 249 6.20 -11.99 -11.60
CA ILE A 249 7.15 -11.68 -10.53
C ILE A 249 7.96 -10.46 -10.96
N ASN A 250 7.91 -9.40 -10.14
CA ASN A 250 8.69 -8.19 -10.35
C ASN A 250 9.60 -7.96 -9.14
N SER A 251 10.84 -8.41 -9.21
CA SER A 251 11.82 -8.30 -8.11
C SER A 251 12.20 -6.87 -7.74
N ARG A 252 11.83 -5.88 -8.56
CA ARG A 252 12.02 -4.45 -8.28
C ARG A 252 10.80 -3.79 -7.65
N LEU A 253 9.68 -4.51 -7.53
CA LEU A 253 8.47 -3.98 -6.91
C LEU A 253 8.71 -3.71 -5.43
N VAL A 254 8.65 -2.46 -5.03
CA VAL A 254 8.69 -1.98 -3.65
C VAL A 254 7.49 -1.09 -3.41
N ARG A 255 6.95 -1.11 -2.19
CA ARG A 255 5.82 -0.25 -1.84
C ARG A 255 6.28 1.05 -1.18
N GLY A 256 5.46 2.10 -1.30
CA GLY A 256 5.73 3.42 -0.75
C GLY A 256 5.62 3.55 0.77
N LEU A 257 5.40 2.46 1.49
CA LEU A 257 5.16 2.40 2.93
C LEU A 257 6.15 1.39 3.54
N ASP A 258 6.73 1.71 4.69
CA ASP A 258 7.84 0.93 5.25
C ASP A 258 7.40 -0.28 6.07
N TYR A 259 6.12 -0.41 6.40
CA TYR A 259 5.59 -1.50 7.22
C TYR A 259 5.50 -2.85 6.52
N TYR A 260 5.64 -2.91 5.21
CA TYR A 260 5.46 -4.18 4.48
C TYR A 260 6.54 -5.20 4.80
N THR A 261 6.11 -6.47 4.91
CA THR A 261 6.93 -7.67 5.09
C THR A 261 6.45 -8.73 4.10
N HIS A 262 7.31 -9.69 3.77
CA HIS A 262 7.01 -10.79 2.84
C HIS A 262 6.38 -10.28 1.54
N THR A 263 5.06 -10.35 1.40
CA THR A 263 4.33 -10.07 0.16
C THR A 263 4.21 -8.58 -0.13
N ALA A 264 4.57 -8.18 -1.34
CA ALA A 264 4.21 -6.91 -1.96
C ALA A 264 3.54 -7.17 -3.31
N PHE A 265 2.49 -6.42 -3.65
CA PHE A 265 1.80 -6.60 -4.93
C PHE A 265 1.24 -5.29 -5.48
N GLU A 266 1.08 -5.23 -6.81
CA GLU A 266 0.39 -4.17 -7.54
C GLU A 266 -0.52 -4.74 -8.62
N TYR A 267 -1.66 -4.07 -8.82
CA TYR A 267 -2.51 -4.31 -9.98
C TYR A 267 -2.15 -3.32 -11.07
N LYS A 268 -1.86 -3.85 -12.25
CA LYS A 268 -1.57 -3.07 -13.44
C LYS A 268 -2.75 -3.16 -14.41
N ALA A 269 -3.12 -2.04 -15.00
CA ALA A 269 -4.15 -2.01 -16.04
C ALA A 269 -3.70 -1.10 -17.18
N ALA A 270 -3.73 -1.61 -18.38
CA ALA A 270 -3.37 -0.85 -19.57
C ALA A 270 -4.48 0.17 -19.95
N GLY A 271 -4.09 1.33 -20.49
CA GLY A 271 -5.02 2.29 -21.08
C GLY A 271 -5.73 3.25 -20.13
N ILE A 272 -5.31 3.35 -18.86
CA ILE A 272 -5.93 4.25 -17.86
C ILE A 272 -5.21 5.62 -17.75
N GLY A 273 -4.35 5.95 -18.68
CA GLY A 273 -3.59 7.21 -18.71
C GLY A 273 -2.10 7.01 -18.43
N ALA A 274 -1.47 7.99 -17.80
CA ALA A 274 -0.02 7.96 -17.52
C ALA A 274 0.37 7.03 -16.34
N ILE A 275 -0.61 6.54 -15.59
CA ILE A 275 -0.41 5.65 -14.43
C ILE A 275 -1.04 4.31 -14.79
N ASP A 276 -0.24 3.27 -14.78
CA ASP A 276 -0.67 1.89 -15.05
C ASP A 276 -1.07 1.13 -13.77
N THR A 277 -0.64 1.59 -12.60
CA THR A 277 -0.97 1.00 -11.30
C THR A 277 -2.31 1.52 -10.80
N VAL A 278 -3.28 0.63 -10.64
CA VAL A 278 -4.66 0.95 -10.18
C VAL A 278 -4.89 0.59 -8.71
N GLY A 279 -4.00 -0.15 -8.12
CA GLY A 279 -4.03 -0.50 -6.70
C GLY A 279 -2.83 -1.35 -6.32
N GLY A 280 -2.72 -1.66 -5.04
CA GLY A 280 -1.67 -2.51 -4.54
C GLY A 280 -1.68 -2.58 -3.02
N GLY A 281 -0.87 -3.47 -2.48
CA GLY A 281 -0.79 -3.73 -1.06
C GLY A 281 0.37 -4.64 -0.72
N GLY A 282 0.23 -5.33 0.39
CA GLY A 282 1.20 -6.31 0.86
C GLY A 282 0.92 -6.72 2.29
N ARG A 283 1.72 -7.63 2.81
CA ARG A 283 1.67 -8.11 4.19
C ARG A 283 2.43 -7.15 5.13
N TYR A 284 1.97 -7.01 6.37
CA TYR A 284 2.58 -6.12 7.36
C TYR A 284 2.51 -6.71 8.78
N ASN A 285 3.32 -7.75 9.06
CA ASN A 285 3.26 -8.49 10.32
C ASN A 285 3.60 -7.67 11.58
N GLY A 286 4.37 -6.57 11.48
CA GLY A 286 4.76 -5.76 12.64
C GLY A 286 3.81 -4.61 13.01
N LEU A 287 2.90 -4.22 12.11
CA LEU A 287 2.14 -2.96 12.26
C LEU A 287 1.22 -2.94 13.48
N VAL A 288 0.63 -4.08 13.85
CA VAL A 288 -0.24 -4.18 15.03
C VAL A 288 0.55 -3.88 16.31
N ALA A 289 1.76 -4.44 16.43
CA ALA A 289 2.65 -4.18 17.56
C ALA A 289 3.18 -2.74 17.57
N ASP A 290 3.53 -2.17 16.40
CA ASP A 290 4.00 -0.79 16.27
C ASP A 290 2.94 0.23 16.72
N ILE A 291 1.65 -0.11 16.57
CA ILE A 291 0.52 0.72 17.01
C ILE A 291 0.11 0.43 18.48
N GLY A 292 0.79 -0.50 19.14
CA GLY A 292 0.60 -0.81 20.58
C GLY A 292 -0.33 -1.99 20.84
N GLY A 293 -0.60 -2.80 19.84
CA GLY A 293 -1.30 -4.08 19.99
C GLY A 293 -0.38 -5.23 20.34
N PRO A 294 -0.89 -6.46 20.46
CA PRO A 294 -0.07 -7.65 20.62
C PRO A 294 0.73 -7.94 19.33
N ASP A 295 1.81 -8.70 19.49
CA ASP A 295 2.57 -9.25 18.38
C ASP A 295 1.70 -10.33 17.69
N GLN A 296 1.39 -10.13 16.40
CA GLN A 296 0.49 -10.99 15.61
C GLN A 296 1.06 -11.20 14.20
#